data_c772f8d20317d9776b875e3292ef4326
#
_entry.id   c772f8d20317d9776b875e3292ef4326
#
_cell.length_a   1.000
_cell.length_b   1.000
_cell.length_c   1.000
_cell.angle_alpha   90.00
_cell.angle_beta   90.00
_cell.angle_gamma   90.00
#
_symmetry.space_group_name_H-M   'P 1'
#
loop_
_entity.id
_entity.type
_entity.pdbx_description
1 polymer ?
#
loop_
_entity_poly.entity_id
_entity_poly.type
_entity_poly.pdbx_seq_one_letter_code
_entity_poly.pdbx_strand_id
1 'polypeptide(L)' 'DEIVKKENEKLSKFIGQPESELKISMGNPNEETKDNRGAKILIYKNKKYGLSCERKFEINELKMVVGFTSKGCFWN' A
#
# COMPACT_ATOMS: atom_id res chain seq x y z
N ASP A 1 -12.19 0.29 14.58
CA ASP A 1 -12.24 1.53 15.33
C ASP A 1 -11.68 2.68 14.50
N GLU A 2 -11.51 3.86 15.09
CA GLU A 2 -11.17 5.06 14.33
C GLU A 2 -9.84 5.03 13.61
N ILE A 3 -8.82 4.42 14.21
CA ILE A 3 -7.49 4.36 13.58
C ILE A 3 -7.53 3.51 12.32
N VAL A 4 -8.16 2.35 12.40
CA VAL A 4 -8.30 1.45 11.25
C VAL A 4 -9.15 2.10 10.17
N LYS A 5 -10.23 2.77 10.55
CA LYS A 5 -11.10 3.44 9.60
C LYS A 5 -10.37 4.55 8.84
N LYS A 6 -9.59 5.37 9.55
CA LYS A 6 -8.83 6.44 8.92
C LYS A 6 -7.76 5.90 7.98
N GLU A 7 -7.10 4.81 8.37
CA GLU A 7 -6.12 4.17 7.51
C GLU A 7 -6.75 3.68 6.21
N ASN A 8 -7.90 3.01 6.30
CA ASN A 8 -8.61 2.52 5.13
C ASN A 8 -9.08 3.66 4.24
N GLU A 9 -9.58 4.75 4.80
CA GLU A 9 -10.01 5.91 4.04
C GLU A 9 -8.83 6.56 3.32
N LYS A 10 -7.68 6.64 3.98
CA LYS A 10 -6.49 7.23 3.42
C LYS A 10 -5.94 6.41 2.25
N LEU A 11 -5.92 5.10 2.39
CA LEU A 11 -5.36 4.21 1.37
C LEU A 11 -6.35 3.91 0.24
N SER A 12 -7.65 3.88 0.53
CA SER A 12 -8.64 3.52 -0.47
C SER A 12 -8.70 4.51 -1.63
N LYS A 13 -8.28 5.75 -1.43
CA LYS A 13 -8.26 6.73 -2.51
C LYS A 13 -7.23 6.40 -3.59
N PHE A 14 -6.29 5.51 -3.30
CA PHE A 14 -5.33 5.06 -4.31
C PHE A 14 -5.92 3.99 -5.24
N ILE A 15 -7.02 3.35 -4.85
CA ILE A 15 -7.66 2.35 -5.69
C ILE A 15 -8.15 3.01 -6.98
N GLY A 16 -7.75 2.45 -8.13
CA GLY A 16 -8.08 3.00 -9.43
C GLY A 16 -7.12 4.07 -9.91
N GLN A 17 -6.10 4.41 -9.11
CA GLN A 17 -5.08 5.37 -9.51
C GLN A 17 -3.89 4.65 -10.14
N PRO A 18 -3.15 5.33 -11.03
CA PRO A 18 -1.94 4.73 -11.60
C PRO A 18 -0.86 4.49 -10.54
N GLU A 19 -0.03 3.48 -10.79
CA GLU A 19 1.12 3.19 -9.94
C GLU A 19 2.01 4.42 -9.74
N SER A 20 2.17 5.22 -10.80
CA SER A 20 2.99 6.44 -10.73
C SER A 20 2.46 7.43 -9.69
N GLU A 21 1.16 7.57 -9.57
CA GLU A 21 0.56 8.46 -8.56
C GLU A 21 0.82 7.95 -7.16
N LEU A 22 0.76 6.64 -6.97
CA LEU A 22 1.07 6.03 -5.69
C LEU A 22 2.52 6.31 -5.31
N LYS A 23 3.44 6.16 -6.24
CA LYS A 23 4.86 6.40 -5.99
C LYS A 23 5.17 7.87 -5.73
N ILE A 24 4.43 8.78 -6.34
CA ILE A 24 4.58 10.21 -6.06
C ILE A 24 4.15 10.51 -4.62
N SER A 25 3.04 9.92 -4.19
CA SER A 25 2.50 10.19 -2.85
C SER A 25 3.28 9.49 -1.75
N MET A 26 3.72 8.25 -1.97
CA MET A 26 4.35 7.44 -0.93
C MET A 26 5.85 7.20 -1.13
N GLY A 27 6.38 7.62 -2.25
CA GLY A 27 7.78 7.37 -2.58
C GLY A 27 7.97 5.98 -3.15
N ASN A 28 9.23 5.54 -3.24
CA ASN A 28 9.56 4.23 -3.76
C ASN A 28 9.25 3.15 -2.73
N PRO A 29 8.71 2.00 -3.15
CA PRO A 29 8.46 0.91 -2.22
C PRO A 29 9.76 0.30 -1.71
N ASN A 30 9.70 -0.30 -0.52
CA ASN A 30 10.84 -1.02 0.03
C ASN A 30 11.13 -2.29 -0.75
N GLU A 31 10.08 -2.93 -1.24
CA GLU A 31 10.20 -4.15 -2.04
C GLU A 31 9.13 -4.19 -3.11
N GLU A 32 9.41 -4.91 -4.19
CA GLU A 32 8.45 -5.22 -5.23
C GLU A 32 8.49 -6.72 -5.46
N THR A 33 7.31 -7.34 -5.60
CA THR A 33 7.21 -8.76 -5.89
C THR A 33 6.01 -8.99 -6.79
N LYS A 34 5.79 -10.23 -7.18
CA LYS A 34 4.61 -10.61 -7.96
C LYS A 34 3.90 -11.74 -7.23
N ASP A 35 2.58 -11.75 -7.33
CA ASP A 35 1.81 -12.84 -6.76
C ASP A 35 1.72 -14.00 -7.77
N ASN A 36 0.97 -15.06 -7.39
CA ASN A 36 0.85 -16.24 -8.22
C ASN A 36 0.13 -15.98 -9.55
N ARG A 37 -0.58 -14.87 -9.64
CA ARG A 37 -1.31 -14.49 -10.86
C ARG A 37 -0.55 -13.49 -11.71
N GLY A 38 0.68 -13.15 -11.29
CA GLY A 38 1.51 -12.22 -12.01
C GLY A 38 1.23 -10.75 -11.70
N ALA A 39 0.33 -10.48 -10.76
CA ALA A 39 0.08 -9.11 -10.33
C ALA A 39 1.28 -8.60 -9.54
N LYS A 40 1.64 -7.35 -9.77
CA LYS A 40 2.75 -6.73 -9.07
C LYS A 40 2.31 -6.29 -7.69
N ILE A 41 3.14 -6.55 -6.69
CA ILE A 41 2.86 -6.15 -5.31
C ILE A 41 3.95 -5.18 -4.87
N LEU A 42 3.56 -3.98 -4.50
CA LEU A 42 4.48 -2.98 -3.95
C LEU A 42 4.38 -3.04 -2.43
N ILE A 43 5.50 -3.22 -1.77
CA ILE A 43 5.56 -3.39 -0.32
C ILE A 43 6.25 -2.18 0.30
N TYR A 44 5.51 -1.46 1.14
CA TYR A 44 6.02 -0.33 1.90
C TYR A 44 6.11 -0.72 3.37
N LYS A 45 7.30 -0.61 3.93
CA LYS A 45 7.54 -0.94 5.33
C LYS A 45 7.93 0.32 6.08
N ASN A 46 7.38 0.49 7.27
CA ASN A 46 7.71 1.62 8.12
C ASN A 46 7.75 1.16 9.57
N LYS A 47 8.58 1.82 10.37
CA LYS A 47 8.70 1.49 11.78
C LYS A 47 8.63 2.79 12.57
N LYS A 48 7.79 2.79 13.59
CA LYS A 48 7.60 3.96 14.43
C LYS A 48 7.25 3.51 15.84
N TYR A 49 7.90 4.08 16.83
CA TYR A 49 7.68 3.72 18.24
C TYR A 49 7.91 2.24 18.51
N GLY A 50 8.84 1.60 17.81
CA GLY A 50 9.09 0.18 17.94
C GLY A 50 8.06 -0.73 17.27
N LEU A 51 7.05 -0.16 16.62
CA LEU A 51 6.00 -0.90 15.93
C LEU A 51 6.25 -0.88 14.43
N SER A 52 6.12 -2.03 13.79
CA SER A 52 6.29 -2.14 12.34
C SER A 52 4.95 -2.01 11.63
N CYS A 53 4.94 -1.27 10.54
CA CYS A 53 3.77 -1.14 9.68
C CYS A 53 4.15 -1.60 8.29
N GLU A 54 3.37 -2.48 7.71
CA GLU A 54 3.59 -2.97 6.35
C GLU A 54 2.33 -2.70 5.53
N ARG A 55 2.51 -2.02 4.41
CA ARG A 55 1.43 -1.75 3.46
C ARG A 55 1.78 -2.39 2.14
N LYS A 56 0.83 -3.11 1.57
CA LYS A 56 1.01 -3.77 0.28
C LYS A 56 -0.04 -3.26 -0.69
N PHE A 57 0.39 -2.90 -1.88
CA PHE A 57 -0.51 -2.44 -2.93
C PHE A 57 -0.43 -3.39 -4.11
N GLU A 58 -1.58 -3.88 -4.56
CA GLU A 58 -1.65 -4.75 -5.72
C GLU A 58 -1.82 -3.91 -6.98
N ILE A 59 -0.95 -4.14 -7.96
CA ILE A 59 -0.93 -3.39 -9.23
C ILE A 59 -1.26 -4.38 -10.36
N ASN A 60 -2.24 -4.03 -11.19
CA ASN A 60 -2.64 -4.90 -12.30
C ASN A 60 -1.76 -4.68 -13.54
N GLU A 61 -2.08 -5.37 -14.63
CA GLU A 61 -1.33 -5.30 -15.87
C GLU A 61 -1.34 -3.91 -16.50
N LEU A 62 -2.36 -3.12 -16.21
CA LEU A 62 -2.48 -1.75 -16.70
C LEU A 62 -1.76 -0.75 -15.80
N LYS A 63 -1.01 -1.23 -14.81
CA LYS A 63 -0.27 -0.41 -13.85
C LYS A 63 -1.18 0.47 -13.01
N MET A 64 -2.35 -0.07 -12.65
CA MET A 64 -3.33 0.61 -11.80
C MET A 64 -3.41 -0.10 -10.45
N VAL A 65 -3.61 0.67 -9.40
CA VAL A 65 -3.81 0.12 -8.07
C VAL A 65 -5.20 -0.49 -7.97
N VAL A 66 -5.28 -1.79 -7.67
CA VAL A 66 -6.56 -2.50 -7.60
C VAL A 66 -6.88 -3.02 -6.21
N GLY A 67 -5.93 -2.96 -5.30
CA GLY A 67 -6.17 -3.40 -3.94
C GLY A 67 -5.02 -3.00 -3.03
N PHE A 68 -5.27 -3.07 -1.73
CA PHE A 68 -4.23 -2.83 -0.75
C PHE A 68 -4.51 -3.61 0.52
N THR A 69 -3.47 -3.84 1.31
CA THR A 69 -3.58 -4.36 2.67
C THR A 69 -2.61 -3.60 3.55
N SER A 70 -2.96 -3.45 4.82
CA SER A 70 -2.04 -2.88 5.79
C SER A 70 -2.01 -3.76 7.04
N LYS A 71 -0.84 -3.86 7.65
CA LYS A 71 -0.62 -4.71 8.81
C LYS A 71 0.26 -3.98 9.81
N GLY A 72 -0.18 -3.95 11.06
CA GLY A 72 0.58 -3.32 12.12
C GLY A 72 0.59 -1.80 12.09
N CYS A 73 -0.28 -1.18 11.29
CA CYS A 73 -0.31 0.27 11.13
C CYS A 73 -1.25 0.90 12.15
N PHE A 74 -0.72 1.19 13.33
CA PHE A 74 -1.49 1.74 14.44
C PHE A 74 -1.37 3.27 14.56
N TRP A 75 -0.76 3.89 13.56
CA TRP A 75 -0.61 5.36 13.52
C TRP A 75 -0.92 5.86 12.12
N ASN A 76 -1.23 7.13 12.02
CA ASN A 76 -1.47 7.79 10.73
C ASN A 76 -0.38 8.80 10.43
#